data_29b7992154195ab4549091ae8abcbf13
#
_entry.id   29b7992154195ab4549091ae8abcbf13
#
_cell.length_a   1.000
_cell.length_b   1.000
_cell.length_c   1.000
_cell.angle_alpha   90.00
_cell.angle_beta   90.00
_cell.angle_gamma   90.00
#
_symmetry.space_group_name_H-M   'P 1'
#
loop_
_entity.id
_entity.type
_entity.pdbx_description
1 polymer ?
#
loop_
_entity_poly.entity_id
_entity_poly.type
_entity_poly.pdbx_seq_one_letter_code
_entity_poly.pdbx_strand_id
1 'polypeptide(L)'
;MVKKMQSAMTWKQDMAHSSAEFSVRHMMISNVKGKFKAFEVNFEGDTDDLEHSSVKVRIDPQSIDTGEEKRDAHLRSPDFFSTETNKDIYFESSSIHKVSDEEYEIHGILNIRGIKKDITLKGTFEGRIKDPYGLERFGATVTGEIVREEFGLKWNSVLETGGVMVGSKVKFEVHVEMVLQTNATAK
;
A
#
# COMPACT_ATOMS: atom_id res chain seq x y z
N MET A 1 -25.65 20.15 24.86
CA MET A 1 -24.85 20.55 23.66
C MET A 1 -24.83 19.38 22.72
N VAL A 2 -25.55 19.44 21.61
CA VAL A 2 -25.60 18.38 20.61
C VAL A 2 -24.31 18.44 19.80
N LYS A 3 -23.44 17.42 19.94
CA LYS A 3 -22.25 17.25 19.11
C LYS A 3 -22.76 17.07 17.67
N LYS A 4 -22.58 18.09 16.82
CA LYS A 4 -22.87 18.01 15.39
C LYS A 4 -22.08 16.83 14.85
N MET A 5 -22.74 15.75 14.48
CA MET A 5 -22.12 14.69 13.69
C MET A 5 -21.65 15.34 12.39
N GLN A 6 -20.36 15.63 12.31
CA GLN A 6 -19.73 16.01 11.06
C GLN A 6 -19.87 14.77 10.14
N SER A 7 -20.56 14.92 9.04
CA SER A 7 -20.64 13.85 8.03
C SER A 7 -19.22 13.48 7.63
N ALA A 8 -18.86 12.21 7.76
CA ALA A 8 -17.56 11.72 7.37
C ALA A 8 -17.27 12.17 5.93
N MET A 9 -16.12 12.81 5.74
CA MET A 9 -15.66 13.19 4.40
C MET A 9 -15.39 11.92 3.61
N THR A 10 -15.96 11.80 2.43
CA THR A 10 -15.73 10.67 1.55
C THR A 10 -14.67 11.04 0.54
N TRP A 11 -13.57 10.31 0.52
CA TRP A 11 -12.46 10.49 -0.38
C TRP A 11 -12.43 9.38 -1.42
N LYS A 12 -12.10 9.73 -2.66
CA LYS A 12 -11.92 8.78 -3.76
C LYS A 12 -10.50 8.84 -4.27
N GLN A 13 -9.89 7.67 -4.43
CA GLN A 13 -8.55 7.53 -5.00
C GLN A 13 -8.51 8.00 -6.46
N ASP A 14 -7.52 8.81 -6.79
CA ASP A 14 -7.15 9.13 -8.16
C ASP A 14 -6.09 8.13 -8.64
N MET A 15 -6.51 7.14 -9.42
CA MET A 15 -5.64 6.08 -9.91
C MET A 15 -4.55 6.57 -10.87
N ALA A 16 -4.78 7.69 -11.58
CA ALA A 16 -3.80 8.25 -12.51
C ALA A 16 -2.59 8.85 -11.79
N HIS A 17 -2.79 9.27 -10.54
CA HIS A 17 -1.77 9.90 -9.70
C HIS A 17 -1.44 9.06 -8.45
N SER A 18 -1.71 7.76 -8.51
CA SER A 18 -1.42 6.84 -7.41
C SER A 18 -0.58 5.65 -7.89
N SER A 19 0.30 5.15 -7.05
CA SER A 19 1.14 3.99 -7.35
C SER A 19 1.32 3.07 -6.13
N ALA A 20 1.53 1.79 -6.39
CA ALA A 20 1.92 0.79 -5.39
C ALA A 20 3.14 0.04 -5.91
N GLU A 21 4.30 0.31 -5.34
CA GLU A 21 5.60 -0.13 -5.83
C GLU A 21 6.33 -0.94 -4.77
N PHE A 22 7.22 -1.80 -5.21
CA PHE A 22 8.10 -2.58 -4.33
C PHE A 22 9.49 -2.77 -4.93
N SER A 23 10.45 -3.09 -4.06
CA SER A 23 11.79 -3.50 -4.47
C SER A 23 12.33 -4.61 -3.57
N VAL A 24 13.09 -5.51 -4.18
CA VAL A 24 13.74 -6.62 -3.49
C VAL A 24 15.17 -6.80 -4.02
N ARG A 25 16.10 -7.17 -3.14
CA ARG A 25 17.48 -7.47 -3.52
C ARG A 25 17.52 -8.73 -4.39
N HIS A 26 18.25 -8.68 -5.50
CA HIS A 26 18.43 -9.79 -6.44
C HIS A 26 19.92 -10.13 -6.58
N MET A 27 20.26 -11.41 -6.41
CA MET A 27 21.61 -11.96 -6.51
C MET A 27 22.66 -11.19 -5.68
N MET A 28 22.22 -10.50 -4.62
CA MET A 28 23.06 -9.66 -3.75
C MET A 28 23.72 -8.44 -4.42
N ILE A 29 23.50 -8.20 -5.71
CA ILE A 29 24.20 -7.17 -6.52
C ILE A 29 23.27 -6.09 -7.08
N SER A 30 21.98 -6.37 -7.24
CA SER A 30 21.00 -5.43 -7.83
C SER A 30 19.67 -5.44 -7.08
N ASN A 31 18.76 -4.57 -7.44
CA ASN A 31 17.38 -4.60 -6.96
C ASN A 31 16.43 -4.82 -8.14
N VAL A 32 15.51 -5.75 -7.98
CA VAL A 32 14.35 -5.87 -8.84
C VAL A 32 13.29 -4.93 -8.27
N LYS A 33 12.74 -4.08 -9.12
CA LYS A 33 11.60 -3.22 -8.82
C LYS A 33 10.37 -3.74 -9.55
N GLY A 34 9.23 -3.57 -8.93
CA GLY A 34 7.94 -3.89 -9.53
C GLY A 34 6.84 -3.04 -8.95
N LYS A 35 5.67 -3.17 -9.54
CA LYS A 35 4.44 -2.47 -9.10
C LYS A 35 3.24 -3.38 -9.22
N PHE A 36 2.17 -3.01 -8.54
CA PHE A 36 0.85 -3.57 -8.75
C PHE A 36 0.00 -2.55 -9.49
N LYS A 37 -0.59 -2.96 -10.63
CA LYS A 37 -1.40 -2.07 -11.49
C LYS A 37 -2.82 -1.89 -10.98
N ALA A 38 -3.31 -2.84 -10.17
CA ALA A 38 -4.66 -2.80 -9.61
C ALA A 38 -4.59 -2.82 -8.08
N PHE A 39 -4.95 -1.72 -7.47
CA PHE A 39 -5.04 -1.56 -6.02
C PHE A 39 -6.05 -0.47 -5.68
N GLU A 40 -6.58 -0.55 -4.48
CA GLU A 40 -7.55 0.40 -3.95
C GLU A 40 -7.13 0.83 -2.55
N VAL A 41 -7.20 2.13 -2.31
CA VAL A 41 -6.99 2.73 -0.99
C VAL A 41 -8.28 3.39 -0.55
N ASN A 42 -8.81 2.96 0.58
CA ASN A 42 -9.95 3.56 1.23
C ASN A 42 -9.48 4.32 2.46
N PHE A 43 -9.73 5.60 2.48
CA PHE A 43 -9.47 6.50 3.61
C PHE A 43 -10.80 6.99 4.18
N GLU A 44 -10.98 6.79 5.47
CA GLU A 44 -12.14 7.27 6.23
C GLU A 44 -11.65 8.18 7.35
N GLY A 45 -12.01 9.46 7.31
CA GLY A 45 -11.62 10.41 8.33
C GLY A 45 -11.51 11.84 7.84
N ASP A 46 -10.88 12.66 8.67
CA ASP A 46 -10.60 14.06 8.38
C ASP A 46 -9.09 14.26 8.21
N THR A 47 -8.70 14.97 7.17
CA THR A 47 -7.30 15.30 6.92
C THR A 47 -6.71 16.27 7.95
N ASP A 48 -7.56 16.97 8.70
CA ASP A 48 -7.14 17.83 9.81
C ASP A 48 -6.96 17.03 11.12
N ASP A 49 -7.40 15.76 11.15
CA ASP A 49 -7.32 14.87 12.31
C ASP A 49 -7.04 13.42 11.88
N LEU A 50 -5.84 13.19 11.34
CA LEU A 50 -5.43 11.89 10.82
C LEU A 50 -5.32 10.81 11.91
N GLU A 51 -5.08 11.18 13.16
CA GLU A 51 -4.97 10.21 14.27
C GLU A 51 -6.31 9.51 14.58
N HIS A 52 -7.44 10.14 14.24
CA HIS A 52 -8.78 9.55 14.36
C HIS A 52 -9.33 9.01 13.03
N SER A 53 -8.45 8.85 12.04
CA SER A 53 -8.81 8.33 10.72
C SER A 53 -8.42 6.86 10.58
N SER A 54 -8.92 6.21 9.54
CA SER A 54 -8.57 4.83 9.21
C SER A 54 -8.24 4.66 7.72
N VAL A 55 -7.37 3.69 7.44
CA VAL A 55 -6.93 3.35 6.10
C VAL A 55 -7.09 1.86 5.86
N LYS A 56 -7.66 1.50 4.72
CA LYS A 56 -7.69 0.13 4.20
C LYS A 56 -7.09 0.12 2.81
N VAL A 57 -6.25 -0.86 2.55
CA VAL A 57 -5.62 -1.04 1.24
C VAL A 57 -5.88 -2.45 0.76
N ARG A 58 -6.32 -2.57 -0.48
CA ARG A 58 -6.51 -3.83 -1.18
C ARG A 58 -5.70 -3.80 -2.45
N ILE A 59 -4.86 -4.80 -2.67
CA ILE A 59 -4.02 -4.92 -3.85
C ILE A 59 -4.33 -6.26 -4.51
N ASP A 60 -4.57 -6.25 -5.83
CA ASP A 60 -4.67 -7.46 -6.62
C ASP A 60 -3.26 -7.97 -6.98
N PRO A 61 -2.78 -9.10 -6.40
CA PRO A 61 -1.46 -9.65 -6.70
C PRO A 61 -1.33 -10.15 -8.15
N GLN A 62 -2.44 -10.42 -8.84
CA GLN A 62 -2.44 -10.78 -10.26
C GLN A 62 -1.94 -9.63 -11.14
N SER A 63 -2.10 -8.39 -10.69
CA SER A 63 -1.72 -7.18 -11.41
C SER A 63 -0.22 -6.84 -11.33
N ILE A 64 0.60 -7.73 -10.74
CA ILE A 64 2.03 -7.53 -10.57
C ILE A 64 2.73 -7.35 -11.92
N ASP A 65 3.62 -6.37 -11.98
CA ASP A 65 4.39 -5.99 -13.16
C ASP A 65 5.80 -5.59 -12.76
N THR A 66 6.78 -6.37 -13.16
CA THR A 66 8.21 -6.09 -12.95
C THR A 66 8.92 -5.77 -14.26
N GLY A 67 8.18 -5.65 -15.37
CA GLY A 67 8.71 -5.40 -16.70
C GLY A 67 9.31 -6.65 -17.39
N GLU A 68 9.12 -7.86 -16.81
CA GLU A 68 9.57 -9.13 -17.40
C GLU A 68 8.50 -10.21 -17.19
N GLU A 69 7.83 -10.63 -18.28
CA GLU A 69 6.65 -11.49 -18.25
C GLU A 69 6.89 -12.86 -17.60
N LYS A 70 8.05 -13.48 -17.84
CA LYS A 70 8.38 -14.78 -17.24
C LYS A 70 8.52 -14.68 -15.72
N ARG A 71 9.12 -13.61 -15.23
CA ARG A 71 9.22 -13.32 -13.80
C ARG A 71 7.86 -13.03 -13.22
N ASP A 72 7.05 -12.23 -13.88
CA ASP A 72 5.70 -11.91 -13.42
C ASP A 72 4.82 -13.16 -13.35
N ALA A 73 4.90 -14.05 -14.35
CA ALA A 73 4.24 -15.35 -14.33
C ALA A 73 4.68 -16.21 -13.12
N HIS A 74 5.99 -16.24 -12.84
CA HIS A 74 6.51 -16.97 -11.68
C HIS A 74 6.07 -16.34 -10.35
N LEU A 75 6.03 -15.02 -10.27
CA LEU A 75 5.53 -14.32 -9.07
C LEU A 75 4.04 -14.62 -8.79
N ARG A 76 3.23 -14.83 -9.84
CA ARG A 76 1.81 -15.24 -9.71
C ARG A 76 1.63 -16.69 -9.31
N SER A 77 2.64 -17.55 -9.53
CA SER A 77 2.57 -18.99 -9.28
C SER A 77 2.51 -19.35 -7.80
N PRO A 78 2.24 -20.65 -7.45
CA PRO A 78 2.25 -21.14 -6.08
C PRO A 78 3.57 -20.95 -5.32
N ASP A 79 4.69 -20.80 -6.02
CA ASP A 79 6.00 -20.50 -5.43
C ASP A 79 6.03 -19.14 -4.71
N PHE A 80 5.19 -18.19 -5.16
CA PHE A 80 5.10 -16.85 -4.61
C PHE A 80 3.67 -16.50 -4.18
N PHE A 81 2.96 -15.64 -4.91
CA PHE A 81 1.65 -15.13 -4.48
C PHE A 81 0.53 -16.13 -4.59
N SER A 82 0.64 -17.17 -5.45
CA SER A 82 -0.44 -18.14 -5.69
C SER A 82 -1.77 -17.44 -6.00
N THR A 83 -1.76 -16.58 -7.01
CA THR A 83 -2.84 -15.64 -7.31
C THR A 83 -4.17 -16.32 -7.70
N GLU A 84 -4.15 -17.60 -8.07
CA GLU A 84 -5.37 -18.37 -8.32
C GLU A 84 -6.20 -18.55 -7.05
N THR A 85 -5.53 -18.72 -5.91
CA THR A 85 -6.16 -18.96 -4.60
C THR A 85 -6.16 -17.72 -3.70
N ASN A 86 -5.18 -16.86 -3.84
CA ASN A 86 -5.04 -15.63 -3.04
C ASN A 86 -5.31 -14.41 -3.93
N LYS A 87 -6.52 -13.89 -3.83
CA LYS A 87 -7.00 -12.81 -4.71
C LYS A 87 -6.56 -11.43 -4.26
N ASP A 88 -6.21 -11.26 -2.99
CA ASP A 88 -5.93 -9.96 -2.40
C ASP A 88 -4.72 -10.01 -1.46
N ILE A 89 -3.91 -8.96 -1.52
CA ILE A 89 -3.09 -8.49 -0.42
C ILE A 89 -3.91 -7.40 0.28
N TYR A 90 -4.03 -7.47 1.59
CA TYR A 90 -4.92 -6.57 2.33
C TYR A 90 -4.21 -5.97 3.54
N PHE A 91 -4.37 -4.68 3.73
CA PHE A 91 -3.92 -3.96 4.92
C PHE A 91 -5.09 -3.19 5.54
N GLU A 92 -5.18 -3.21 6.86
CA GLU A 92 -6.13 -2.41 7.63
C GLU A 92 -5.41 -1.78 8.82
N SER A 93 -5.50 -0.45 8.93
CA SER A 93 -4.91 0.28 10.05
C SER A 93 -5.69 0.02 11.34
N SER A 94 -4.97 -0.10 12.44
CA SER A 94 -5.52 -0.15 13.80
C SER A 94 -5.36 1.19 14.54
N SER A 95 -4.29 1.92 14.24
CA SER A 95 -4.06 3.28 14.76
C SER A 95 -3.11 4.05 13.86
N ILE A 96 -3.21 5.37 13.92
CA ILE A 96 -2.33 6.32 13.25
C ILE A 96 -1.83 7.28 14.33
N HIS A 97 -0.51 7.48 14.39
CA HIS A 97 0.13 8.36 15.38
C HIS A 97 0.97 9.41 14.68
N LYS A 98 0.78 10.67 15.06
CA LYS A 98 1.57 11.78 14.54
C LYS A 98 2.98 11.74 15.16
N VAL A 99 4.01 11.79 14.31
CA VAL A 99 5.42 11.85 14.69
C VAL A 99 5.96 13.26 14.55
N SER A 100 5.60 13.93 13.44
CA SER A 100 5.92 15.34 13.16
C SER A 100 4.78 15.99 12.38
N ASP A 101 4.96 17.19 11.85
CA ASP A 101 3.89 17.88 11.11
C ASP A 101 3.46 17.13 9.84
N GLU A 102 4.37 16.41 9.22
CA GLU A 102 4.13 15.68 7.97
C GLU A 102 4.25 14.16 8.13
N GLU A 103 4.88 13.67 9.21
CA GLU A 103 5.19 12.25 9.39
C GLU A 103 4.28 11.58 10.41
N TYR A 104 3.87 10.35 10.08
CA TYR A 104 2.97 9.52 10.87
C TYR A 104 3.48 8.08 10.94
N GLU A 105 3.22 7.42 12.05
CA GLU A 105 3.31 5.96 12.17
C GLU A 105 1.91 5.37 12.03
N ILE A 106 1.77 4.40 11.13
CA ILE A 106 0.52 3.71 10.85
C ILE A 106 0.68 2.26 11.30
N HIS A 107 0.02 1.89 12.38
CA HIS A 107 -0.03 0.50 12.84
C HIS A 107 -1.23 -0.21 12.21
N GLY A 108 -1.06 -1.48 11.89
CA GLY A 108 -2.15 -2.24 11.31
C GLY A 108 -1.79 -3.70 11.04
N ILE A 109 -2.73 -4.40 10.43
CA ILE A 109 -2.58 -5.81 10.07
C ILE A 109 -2.43 -5.91 8.55
N LEU A 110 -1.30 -6.49 8.12
CA LEU A 110 -1.05 -6.87 6.74
C LEU A 110 -1.36 -8.35 6.55
N ASN A 111 -2.14 -8.68 5.54
CA ASN A 111 -2.46 -10.04 5.14
C ASN A 111 -1.92 -10.31 3.73
N ILE A 112 -1.02 -11.28 3.61
CA ILE A 112 -0.52 -11.80 2.34
C ILE A 112 -0.67 -13.32 2.36
N ARG A 113 -1.28 -13.91 1.36
CA ARG A 113 -1.52 -15.37 1.25
C ARG A 113 -2.26 -15.95 2.46
N GLY A 114 -3.16 -15.19 3.08
CA GLY A 114 -3.89 -15.62 4.27
C GLY A 114 -3.08 -15.53 5.58
N ILE A 115 -1.81 -15.17 5.52
CA ILE A 115 -0.98 -14.96 6.71
C ILE A 115 -1.10 -13.49 7.12
N LYS A 116 -1.56 -13.28 8.35
CA LYS A 116 -1.77 -11.96 8.95
C LYS A 116 -0.65 -11.63 9.93
N LYS A 117 -0.12 -10.42 9.82
CA LYS A 117 0.89 -9.90 10.76
C LYS A 117 0.63 -8.44 11.10
N ASP A 118 0.91 -8.09 12.33
CA ASP A 118 0.99 -6.71 12.75
C ASP A 118 2.23 -6.07 12.14
N ILE A 119 2.05 -4.91 11.53
CA ILE A 119 3.15 -4.13 10.96
C ILE A 119 3.00 -2.66 11.32
N THR A 120 4.12 -1.96 11.30
CA THR A 120 4.19 -0.51 11.44
C THR A 120 4.74 0.08 10.16
N LEU A 121 4.00 1.01 9.57
CA LEU A 121 4.35 1.72 8.35
C LEU A 121 4.68 3.17 8.67
N LYS A 122 5.49 3.78 7.82
CA LYS A 122 5.74 5.22 7.86
C LYS A 122 4.86 5.90 6.83
N GLY A 123 4.10 6.89 7.27
CA GLY A 123 3.27 7.72 6.42
C GLY A 123 3.82 9.15 6.35
N THR A 124 3.80 9.73 5.17
CA THR A 124 4.02 11.16 4.96
C THR A 124 2.75 11.76 4.38
N PHE A 125 2.20 12.76 5.05
CA PHE A 125 1.07 13.53 4.55
C PHE A 125 1.61 14.74 3.80
N GLU A 126 1.33 14.82 2.50
CA GLU A 126 1.92 15.82 1.60
C GLU A 126 1.07 17.10 1.50
N GLY A 127 0.02 17.17 2.31
CA GLY A 127 -0.87 18.31 2.40
C GLY A 127 -2.13 18.17 1.58
N ARG A 128 -3.02 19.17 1.78
CA ARG A 128 -4.32 19.30 1.12
C ARG A 128 -4.32 20.57 0.28
N ILE A 129 -4.81 20.47 -0.94
CA ILE A 129 -4.92 21.58 -1.88
C ILE A 129 -6.31 21.62 -2.51
N LYS A 130 -6.65 22.76 -3.08
CA LYS A 130 -7.77 22.88 -4.01
C LYS A 130 -7.20 23.01 -5.42
N ASP A 131 -7.60 22.08 -6.30
CA ASP A 131 -7.12 22.06 -7.68
C ASP A 131 -7.77 23.19 -8.54
N PRO A 132 -7.25 23.42 -9.76
CA PRO A 132 -7.80 24.47 -10.63
C PRO A 132 -9.28 24.27 -11.03
N TYR A 133 -9.80 23.06 -10.85
CA TYR A 133 -11.22 22.73 -11.12
C TYR A 133 -12.10 22.91 -9.87
N GLY A 134 -11.52 23.30 -8.77
CA GLY A 134 -12.22 23.54 -7.52
C GLY A 134 -12.43 22.30 -6.64
N LEU A 135 -11.79 21.15 -6.99
CA LEU A 135 -11.84 19.93 -6.19
C LEU A 135 -10.76 19.95 -5.11
N GLU A 136 -11.11 19.52 -3.91
CA GLU A 136 -10.15 19.34 -2.84
C GLU A 136 -9.44 18.00 -2.98
N ARG A 137 -8.11 18.01 -2.86
CA ARG A 137 -7.24 16.85 -2.99
C ARG A 137 -6.26 16.80 -1.84
N PHE A 138 -5.81 15.60 -1.47
CA PHE A 138 -4.62 15.42 -0.65
C PHE A 138 -3.72 14.34 -1.21
N GLY A 139 -2.43 14.46 -0.93
CA GLY A 139 -1.41 13.46 -1.24
C GLY A 139 -0.88 12.82 0.03
N ALA A 140 -0.58 11.53 -0.04
CA ALA A 140 0.13 10.81 1.01
C ALA A 140 1.02 9.73 0.42
N THR A 141 2.16 9.51 1.07
CA THR A 141 3.09 8.42 0.74
C THR A 141 3.25 7.52 1.96
N VAL A 142 3.12 6.23 1.77
CA VAL A 142 3.30 5.22 2.83
C VAL A 142 4.41 4.28 2.43
N THR A 143 5.39 4.09 3.31
CA THR A 143 6.52 3.20 3.10
C THR A 143 6.60 2.13 4.17
N GLY A 144 7.12 0.97 3.79
CA GLY A 144 7.32 -0.14 4.71
C GLY A 144 8.36 -1.14 4.20
N GLU A 145 8.73 -2.05 5.10
CA GLU A 145 9.59 -3.18 4.81
C GLU A 145 9.01 -4.43 5.48
N ILE A 146 9.00 -5.54 4.74
CA ILE A 146 8.59 -6.84 5.27
C ILE A 146 9.66 -7.90 5.01
N VAL A 147 9.65 -8.96 5.81
CA VAL A 147 10.38 -10.19 5.56
C VAL A 147 9.43 -11.14 4.82
N ARG A 148 9.67 -11.37 3.53
CA ARG A 148 8.75 -12.10 2.65
C ARG A 148 8.45 -13.54 3.09
N GLU A 149 9.44 -14.21 3.68
CA GLU A 149 9.30 -15.58 4.18
C GLU A 149 8.27 -15.69 5.30
N GLU A 150 8.09 -14.63 6.09
CA GLU A 150 7.09 -14.57 7.16
C GLU A 150 5.65 -14.60 6.63
N PHE A 151 5.46 -14.27 5.35
CA PHE A 151 4.19 -14.36 4.64
C PHE A 151 4.11 -15.58 3.70
N GLY A 152 5.01 -16.56 3.90
CA GLY A 152 5.00 -17.78 3.11
C GLY A 152 5.59 -17.64 1.69
N LEU A 153 6.19 -16.52 1.34
CA LEU A 153 6.88 -16.29 0.06
C LEU A 153 8.32 -16.79 0.17
N LYS A 154 8.50 -18.13 0.23
CA LYS A 154 9.76 -18.78 0.63
C LYS A 154 10.66 -19.22 -0.53
N TRP A 155 10.15 -19.21 -1.78
CA TRP A 155 10.94 -19.66 -2.92
C TRP A 155 12.28 -18.91 -3.00
N ASN A 156 13.35 -19.66 -3.24
CA ASN A 156 14.68 -19.12 -3.46
C ASN A 156 15.53 -20.12 -4.23
N SER A 157 16.68 -19.68 -4.71
CA SER A 157 17.71 -20.52 -5.29
C SER A 157 19.06 -20.11 -4.71
N VAL A 158 19.87 -21.11 -4.38
CA VAL A 158 21.24 -20.89 -3.89
C VAL A 158 22.16 -20.64 -5.09
N LEU A 159 23.01 -19.64 -4.99
CA LEU A 159 24.00 -19.31 -6.00
C LEU A 159 25.26 -20.17 -5.83
N GLU A 160 25.92 -20.57 -6.93
CA GLU A 160 27.18 -21.32 -6.89
C GLU A 160 28.28 -20.58 -6.14
N THR A 161 28.26 -19.25 -6.16
CA THR A 161 29.20 -18.38 -5.45
C THR A 161 28.88 -18.19 -3.96
N GLY A 162 27.85 -18.87 -3.47
CA GLY A 162 27.25 -18.63 -2.14
C GLY A 162 26.26 -17.47 -2.16
N GLY A 163 25.32 -17.48 -1.22
CA GLY A 163 24.23 -16.51 -1.13
C GLY A 163 22.94 -17.00 -1.82
N VAL A 164 21.98 -16.10 -1.95
CA VAL A 164 20.64 -16.41 -2.44
C VAL A 164 20.24 -15.51 -3.61
N MET A 165 19.36 -16.03 -4.47
CA MET A 165 18.89 -15.32 -5.64
C MET A 165 17.98 -14.15 -5.26
N VAL A 166 17.09 -14.33 -4.27
CA VAL A 166 16.10 -13.33 -3.84
C VAL A 166 16.31 -12.99 -2.36
N GLY A 167 16.50 -11.73 -2.06
CA GLY A 167 16.62 -11.24 -0.68
C GLY A 167 15.34 -11.45 0.13
N SER A 168 15.49 -11.49 1.47
CA SER A 168 14.38 -11.68 2.39
C SER A 168 13.54 -10.42 2.60
N LYS A 169 14.18 -9.25 2.56
CA LYS A 169 13.53 -7.96 2.80
C LYS A 169 12.95 -7.40 1.51
N VAL A 170 11.67 -7.09 1.55
CA VAL A 170 10.95 -6.39 0.48
C VAL A 170 10.56 -5.02 1.01
N LYS A 171 11.06 -3.98 0.37
CA LYS A 171 10.65 -2.59 0.61
C LYS A 171 9.50 -2.25 -0.31
N PHE A 172 8.54 -1.49 0.19
CA PHE A 172 7.43 -1.04 -0.63
C PHE A 172 7.07 0.40 -0.32
N GLU A 173 6.45 1.04 -1.30
CA GLU A 173 5.96 2.40 -1.25
C GLU A 173 4.60 2.46 -1.94
N VAL A 174 3.64 3.06 -1.28
CA VAL A 174 2.33 3.38 -1.86
C VAL A 174 2.18 4.89 -1.83
N HIS A 175 2.12 5.47 -3.01
CA HIS A 175 1.76 6.87 -3.18
C HIS A 175 0.28 6.97 -3.55
N VAL A 176 -0.47 7.82 -2.89
CA VAL A 176 -1.89 7.99 -3.15
C VAL A 176 -2.25 9.48 -3.24
N GLU A 177 -3.03 9.80 -4.27
CA GLU A 177 -3.75 11.06 -4.35
C GLU A 177 -5.25 10.79 -4.19
N MET A 178 -5.89 11.53 -3.30
CA MET A 178 -7.31 11.39 -2.98
C MET A 178 -8.08 12.66 -3.30
N VAL A 179 -9.28 12.50 -3.83
CA VAL A 179 -10.18 13.60 -4.21
C VAL A 179 -11.41 13.56 -3.33
N LEU A 180 -11.72 14.67 -2.67
CA LEU A 180 -12.92 14.81 -1.85
C LEU A 180 -14.17 14.69 -2.72
N GLN A 181 -15.05 13.77 -2.34
CA GLN A 181 -16.35 13.64 -2.98
C GLN A 181 -17.32 14.63 -2.31
N THR A 182 -17.72 15.64 -3.04
CA THR A 182 -18.86 16.47 -2.63
C THR A 182 -20.13 15.66 -2.88
N ASN A 183 -20.89 15.37 -1.84
CA ASN A 183 -22.23 14.86 -2.01
C ASN A 183 -22.99 15.85 -2.89
N ALA A 184 -23.16 15.52 -4.17
CA ALA A 184 -24.10 16.25 -5.00
C ALA A 184 -25.46 16.07 -4.34
N THR A 185 -25.93 17.12 -3.67
CA THR A 185 -27.31 17.19 -3.18
C THR A 185 -28.18 16.95 -4.42
N ALA A 186 -28.81 15.80 -4.47
CA ALA A 186 -29.82 15.52 -5.47
C ALA A 186 -30.86 16.66 -5.44
N LYS A 187 -30.93 17.40 -6.54
CA LYS A 187 -32.03 18.33 -6.80
C LYS A 187 -33.24 17.54 -7.25
#